data_8e2c0254cb28d1636cd95b424b9e2c33
#
_entry.id   8e2c0254cb28d1636cd95b424b9e2c33
#
_cell.length_a   1.000
_cell.length_b   1.000
_cell.length_c   1.000
_cell.angle_alpha   90.00
_cell.angle_beta   90.00
_cell.angle_gamma   90.00
#
_symmetry.space_group_name_H-M   'P 1'
#
loop_
_entity.id
_entity.type
_entity.pdbx_description
1 polymer ?
#
loop_
_entity_poly.entity_id
_entity_poly.type
_entity_poly.pdbx_seq_one_letter_code
_entity_poly.pdbx_strand_id
1 'polypeptide(L)'
;MKSSKVQRVEISYKTIIFTVFFLLLLVLLWQLKSILFLIFVCYVFMEGINPAVSWLEKKKISRSLAIILIYIFIFLFLSACIAGIVPPLVEQTSNLIKNLPEMVNRINFMGLDGQSLSSQMKLLEGLPSNIGNIAIGFFSNLFSLFILFVITFYLLMERNNFDHYLKKLFGRKSDRAVDFVNQMQTRLGSWMSAQLTLMLIIGILSYVGYLIIGVNYALPLAIMAGILEIVPNIGPTIASILAGFLGFTVSPLTGILAIAWGIVIQQLENNLVVPKIMKKAVGIHPLMTIVIIATGSKIGGIVGALMAVPLYLVFESIYISFFKENTPKK
;
A
#
# COMPACT_ATOMS: atom_id res chain seq x y z
N MET A 1 44.72 28.05 -44.07
CA MET A 1 43.79 26.89 -44.15
C MET A 1 44.17 25.86 -43.08
N LYS A 2 43.37 25.74 -42.03
CA LYS A 2 43.57 24.70 -41.00
C LYS A 2 43.04 23.39 -41.53
N SER A 3 43.91 22.41 -41.74
CA SER A 3 43.55 21.03 -42.10
C SER A 3 42.71 20.44 -40.98
N SER A 4 41.43 20.15 -41.26
CA SER A 4 40.56 19.41 -40.34
C SER A 4 41.04 17.94 -40.34
N LYS A 5 41.69 17.52 -39.25
CA LYS A 5 41.98 16.10 -39.02
C LYS A 5 40.64 15.36 -38.89
N VAL A 6 40.31 14.58 -39.89
CA VAL A 6 39.20 13.63 -39.85
C VAL A 6 39.55 12.57 -38.80
N GLN A 7 38.91 12.60 -37.64
CA GLN A 7 39.02 11.53 -36.66
C GLN A 7 38.23 10.31 -37.16
N ARG A 8 38.93 9.25 -37.56
CA ARG A 8 38.30 7.95 -37.85
C ARG A 8 37.90 7.32 -36.51
N VAL A 9 36.63 7.20 -36.28
CA VAL A 9 36.10 6.44 -35.13
C VAL A 9 35.99 4.98 -35.58
N GLU A 10 36.90 4.14 -35.12
CA GLU A 10 36.83 2.69 -35.32
C GLU A 10 35.93 2.07 -34.25
N ILE A 11 34.75 1.61 -34.62
CA ILE A 11 33.86 0.90 -33.75
C ILE A 11 34.34 -0.55 -33.62
N SER A 12 34.84 -0.92 -32.43
CA SER A 12 35.29 -2.28 -32.16
C SER A 12 34.08 -3.26 -32.20
N TYR A 13 34.31 -4.45 -32.78
CA TYR A 13 33.31 -5.54 -32.74
C TYR A 13 32.81 -5.86 -31.31
N LYS A 14 33.67 -5.68 -30.30
CA LYS A 14 33.28 -5.83 -28.87
C LYS A 14 32.20 -4.83 -28.45
N THR A 15 32.28 -3.60 -28.96
CA THR A 15 31.26 -2.56 -28.69
C THR A 15 29.93 -2.94 -29.34
N ILE A 16 29.95 -3.46 -30.55
CA ILE A 16 28.73 -3.91 -31.27
C ILE A 16 28.08 -5.07 -30.50
N ILE A 17 28.86 -6.09 -30.13
CA ILE A 17 28.37 -7.25 -29.37
C ILE A 17 27.80 -6.80 -28.01
N PHE A 18 28.51 -5.91 -27.29
CA PHE A 18 28.02 -5.37 -26.02
C PHE A 18 26.71 -4.60 -26.20
N THR A 19 26.62 -3.75 -27.23
CA THR A 19 25.40 -2.96 -27.48
C THR A 19 24.22 -3.87 -27.81
N VAL A 20 24.41 -4.87 -28.68
CA VAL A 20 23.34 -5.83 -28.99
C VAL A 20 22.92 -6.62 -27.76
N PHE A 21 23.88 -7.14 -26.98
CA PHE A 21 23.58 -7.85 -25.75
C PHE A 21 22.85 -6.97 -24.74
N PHE A 22 23.27 -5.70 -24.59
CA PHE A 22 22.62 -4.75 -23.70
C PHE A 22 21.19 -4.43 -24.13
N LEU A 23 20.94 -4.24 -25.42
CA LEU A 23 19.59 -4.05 -25.95
C LEU A 23 18.70 -5.29 -25.73
N LEU A 24 19.23 -6.48 -25.98
CA LEU A 24 18.50 -7.73 -25.69
C LEU A 24 18.18 -7.88 -24.20
N LEU A 25 19.12 -7.51 -23.32
CA LEU A 25 18.90 -7.49 -21.88
C LEU A 25 17.79 -6.52 -21.48
N LEU A 26 17.76 -5.32 -22.07
CA LEU A 26 16.68 -4.34 -21.81
C LEU A 26 15.32 -4.87 -22.27
N VAL A 27 15.25 -5.51 -23.43
CA VAL A 27 14.01 -6.14 -23.93
C VAL A 27 13.57 -7.25 -22.99
N LEU A 28 14.51 -8.10 -22.56
CA LEU A 28 14.22 -9.17 -21.59
C LEU A 28 13.70 -8.61 -20.27
N LEU A 29 14.34 -7.59 -19.70
CA LEU A 29 13.90 -6.92 -18.47
C LEU A 29 12.50 -6.30 -18.65
N TRP A 30 12.24 -5.73 -19.82
CA TRP A 30 10.91 -5.20 -20.12
C TRP A 30 9.83 -6.29 -20.16
N GLN A 31 10.13 -7.45 -20.74
CA GLN A 31 9.21 -8.61 -20.73
C GLN A 31 9.01 -9.17 -19.33
N LEU A 32 10.05 -9.20 -18.50
CA LEU A 32 10.02 -9.73 -17.14
C LEU A 32 9.52 -8.72 -16.09
N LYS A 33 9.23 -7.47 -16.47
CA LYS A 33 8.86 -6.40 -15.51
C LYS A 33 7.78 -6.80 -14.52
N SER A 34 6.75 -7.52 -14.96
CA SER A 34 5.63 -7.94 -14.11
C SER A 34 6.06 -8.99 -13.08
N ILE A 35 6.93 -9.91 -13.48
CA ILE A 35 7.49 -10.95 -12.59
C ILE A 35 8.44 -10.30 -11.58
N LEU A 36 9.32 -9.42 -12.04
CA LEU A 36 10.25 -8.67 -11.16
C LEU A 36 9.49 -7.83 -10.16
N PHE A 37 8.42 -7.16 -10.61
CA PHE A 37 7.56 -6.39 -9.73
C PHE A 37 6.84 -7.28 -8.71
N LEU A 38 6.32 -8.44 -9.13
CA LEU A 38 5.71 -9.41 -8.20
C LEU A 38 6.71 -9.89 -7.14
N ILE A 39 7.93 -10.25 -7.55
CA ILE A 39 9.00 -10.65 -6.59
C ILE A 39 9.31 -9.52 -5.62
N PHE A 40 9.36 -8.28 -6.11
CA PHE A 40 9.56 -7.11 -5.25
C PHE A 40 8.41 -6.92 -4.25
N VAL A 41 7.16 -7.04 -4.68
CA VAL A 41 6.00 -7.02 -3.79
C VAL A 41 6.12 -8.11 -2.72
N CYS A 42 6.42 -9.36 -3.12
CA CYS A 42 6.64 -10.47 -2.19
C CYS A 42 7.77 -10.18 -1.19
N TYR A 43 8.84 -9.52 -1.63
CA TYR A 43 9.96 -9.12 -0.77
C TYR A 43 9.53 -8.08 0.27
N VAL A 44 8.75 -7.08 -0.12
CA VAL A 44 8.19 -6.08 0.81
C VAL A 44 7.26 -6.75 1.83
N PHE A 45 6.39 -7.67 1.38
CA PHE A 45 5.54 -8.46 2.26
C PHE A 45 6.33 -9.33 3.22
N MET A 46 7.40 -9.96 2.74
CA MET A 46 8.34 -10.73 3.58
C MET A 46 8.88 -9.89 4.73
N GLU A 47 9.37 -8.69 4.46
CA GLU A 47 9.90 -7.80 5.49
C GLU A 47 8.82 -7.33 6.47
N GLY A 48 7.58 -7.17 6.00
CA GLY A 48 6.44 -6.83 6.86
C GLY A 48 6.02 -7.94 7.80
N ILE A 49 6.04 -9.18 7.33
CA ILE A 49 5.61 -10.37 8.10
C ILE A 49 6.73 -10.88 9.01
N ASN A 50 8.00 -10.71 8.62
CA ASN A 50 9.15 -11.27 9.35
C ASN A 50 9.21 -10.92 10.84
N PRO A 51 8.87 -9.70 11.33
CA PRO A 51 8.87 -9.42 12.77
C PRO A 51 7.91 -10.33 13.55
N ALA A 52 6.72 -10.61 13.00
CA ALA A 52 5.75 -11.51 13.61
C ALA A 52 6.24 -12.97 13.60
N VAL A 53 6.85 -13.42 12.49
CA VAL A 53 7.48 -14.75 12.39
C VAL A 53 8.57 -14.89 13.44
N SER A 54 9.48 -13.93 13.54
CA SER A 54 10.58 -13.95 14.50
C SER A 54 10.09 -13.89 15.95
N TRP A 55 8.96 -13.26 16.21
CA TRP A 55 8.35 -13.26 17.55
C TRP A 55 7.80 -14.66 17.92
N LEU A 56 7.18 -15.37 16.98
CA LEU A 56 6.72 -16.74 17.17
C LEU A 56 7.91 -17.73 17.33
N GLU A 57 8.98 -17.55 16.56
CA GLU A 57 10.21 -18.34 16.70
C GLU A 57 10.81 -18.21 18.11
N LYS A 58 10.81 -17.00 18.70
CA LYS A 58 11.25 -16.80 20.10
C LYS A 58 10.38 -17.57 21.10
N LYS A 59 9.15 -17.94 20.73
CA LYS A 59 8.26 -18.81 21.52
C LYS A 59 8.46 -20.31 21.24
N LYS A 60 9.58 -20.68 20.58
CA LYS A 60 9.93 -22.07 20.21
C LYS A 60 9.05 -22.70 19.14
N ILE A 61 8.32 -21.91 18.35
CA ILE A 61 7.58 -22.39 17.18
C ILE A 61 8.56 -22.45 16.00
N SER A 62 8.56 -23.53 15.24
CA SER A 62 9.41 -23.64 14.04
C SER A 62 9.03 -22.56 13.01
N ARG A 63 10.02 -22.06 12.26
CA ARG A 63 9.84 -20.97 11.29
C ARG A 63 8.74 -21.26 10.28
N SER A 64 8.69 -22.47 9.74
CA SER A 64 7.66 -22.91 8.79
C SER A 64 6.25 -22.84 9.40
N LEU A 65 6.08 -23.36 10.63
CA LEU A 65 4.79 -23.30 11.32
C LEU A 65 4.40 -21.86 11.68
N ALA A 66 5.35 -21.04 12.08
CA ALA A 66 5.11 -19.62 12.37
C ALA A 66 4.57 -18.87 11.14
N ILE A 67 5.15 -19.10 9.97
CA ILE A 67 4.69 -18.49 8.71
C ILE A 67 3.27 -18.95 8.37
N ILE A 68 3.00 -20.25 8.44
CA ILE A 68 1.68 -20.82 8.15
C ILE A 68 0.62 -20.26 9.10
N LEU A 69 0.90 -20.19 10.40
CA LEU A 69 -0.02 -19.64 11.40
C LEU A 69 -0.35 -18.17 11.11
N ILE A 70 0.65 -17.36 10.74
CA ILE A 70 0.44 -15.96 10.37
C ILE A 70 -0.38 -15.84 9.09
N TYR A 71 -0.16 -16.71 8.09
CA TYR A 71 -0.95 -16.72 6.86
C TYR A 71 -2.40 -17.07 7.12
N ILE A 72 -2.65 -18.10 7.94
CA ILE A 72 -4.01 -18.48 8.36
C ILE A 72 -4.67 -17.30 9.09
N PHE A 73 -3.94 -16.66 10.01
CA PHE A 73 -4.46 -15.49 10.73
C PHE A 73 -4.82 -14.34 9.77
N ILE A 74 -3.92 -13.97 8.84
CA ILE A 74 -4.15 -12.92 7.85
C ILE A 74 -5.37 -13.27 6.97
N PHE A 75 -5.45 -14.51 6.49
CA PHE A 75 -6.56 -14.96 5.64
C PHE A 75 -7.90 -14.90 6.39
N LEU A 76 -7.95 -15.45 7.61
CA LEU A 76 -9.15 -15.41 8.44
C LEU A 76 -9.56 -13.99 8.80
N PHE A 77 -8.57 -13.14 9.15
CA PHE A 77 -8.82 -11.73 9.46
C PHE A 77 -9.40 -10.98 8.25
N LEU A 78 -8.77 -11.10 7.08
CA LEU A 78 -9.27 -10.45 5.86
C LEU A 78 -10.65 -10.98 5.45
N SER A 79 -10.88 -12.29 5.55
CA SER A 79 -12.18 -12.90 5.26
C SER A 79 -13.27 -12.39 6.21
N ALA A 80 -12.97 -12.30 7.50
CA ALA A 80 -13.88 -11.74 8.50
C ALA A 80 -14.16 -10.25 8.24
N CYS A 81 -13.15 -9.47 7.86
CA CYS A 81 -13.31 -8.07 7.47
C CYS A 81 -14.24 -7.92 6.25
N ILE A 82 -14.01 -8.69 5.19
CA ILE A 82 -14.85 -8.65 3.98
C ILE A 82 -16.28 -9.06 4.32
N ALA A 83 -16.46 -10.17 5.04
CA ALA A 83 -17.79 -10.65 5.45
C ALA A 83 -18.52 -9.67 6.39
N GLY A 84 -17.80 -8.95 7.23
CA GLY A 84 -18.38 -7.97 8.15
C GLY A 84 -18.64 -6.59 7.53
N ILE A 85 -17.93 -6.21 6.46
CA ILE A 85 -18.02 -4.90 5.84
C ILE A 85 -18.93 -4.89 4.61
N VAL A 86 -18.74 -5.87 3.70
CA VAL A 86 -19.37 -5.81 2.37
C VAL A 86 -20.90 -5.94 2.43
N PRO A 87 -21.50 -6.92 3.12
CA PRO A 87 -22.95 -7.06 3.15
C PRO A 87 -23.66 -5.82 3.72
N PRO A 88 -23.29 -5.29 4.90
CA PRO A 88 -23.87 -4.06 5.42
C PRO A 88 -23.72 -2.86 4.49
N LEU A 89 -22.57 -2.68 3.84
CA LEU A 89 -22.36 -1.56 2.92
C LEU A 89 -23.26 -1.69 1.69
N VAL A 90 -23.39 -2.88 1.11
CA VAL A 90 -24.27 -3.13 -0.04
C VAL A 90 -25.73 -2.85 0.33
N GLU A 91 -26.18 -3.37 1.46
CA GLU A 91 -27.54 -3.21 1.96
C GLU A 91 -27.88 -1.74 2.23
N GLN A 92 -27.03 -1.07 3.04
CA GLN A 92 -27.27 0.32 3.44
C GLN A 92 -27.16 1.29 2.26
N THR A 93 -26.19 1.07 1.35
CA THR A 93 -26.07 1.88 0.15
C THR A 93 -27.29 1.68 -0.77
N SER A 94 -27.79 0.45 -0.90
CA SER A 94 -29.01 0.17 -1.64
C SER A 94 -30.24 0.85 -1.01
N ASN A 95 -30.36 0.78 0.31
CA ASN A 95 -31.47 1.43 1.04
C ASN A 95 -31.40 2.96 0.92
N LEU A 96 -30.18 3.55 1.02
CA LEU A 96 -29.99 4.97 0.82
C LEU A 96 -30.44 5.40 -0.58
N ILE A 97 -30.00 4.68 -1.62
CA ILE A 97 -30.36 4.98 -3.02
C ILE A 97 -31.88 4.89 -3.22
N LYS A 98 -32.54 3.89 -2.66
CA LYS A 98 -34.00 3.73 -2.75
C LYS A 98 -34.76 4.89 -2.07
N ASN A 99 -34.25 5.39 -0.94
CA ASN A 99 -34.90 6.45 -0.17
C ASN A 99 -34.49 7.87 -0.62
N LEU A 100 -33.44 8.00 -1.45
CA LEU A 100 -32.97 9.28 -1.98
C LEU A 100 -34.05 10.11 -2.68
N PRO A 101 -34.94 9.54 -3.53
CA PRO A 101 -36.01 10.31 -4.18
C PRO A 101 -36.93 11.00 -3.19
N GLU A 102 -37.29 10.32 -2.09
CA GLU A 102 -38.12 10.94 -1.03
C GLU A 102 -37.37 12.06 -0.30
N MET A 103 -36.06 11.87 -0.04
CA MET A 103 -35.23 12.90 0.59
C MET A 103 -35.09 14.13 -0.33
N VAL A 104 -34.88 13.93 -1.63
CA VAL A 104 -34.82 15.01 -2.62
C VAL A 104 -36.16 15.76 -2.74
N ASN A 105 -37.28 15.05 -2.72
CA ASN A 105 -38.59 15.67 -2.73
C ASN A 105 -38.84 16.55 -1.49
N ARG A 106 -38.35 16.15 -0.33
CA ARG A 106 -38.41 16.97 0.90
C ARG A 106 -37.52 18.23 0.78
N ILE A 107 -36.34 18.11 0.16
CA ILE A 107 -35.42 19.23 -0.07
C ILE A 107 -35.97 20.20 -1.13
N ASN A 108 -36.61 19.70 -2.18
CA ASN A 108 -37.30 20.52 -3.18
C ASN A 108 -38.43 21.36 -2.58
N PHE A 109 -39.13 20.81 -1.58
CA PHE A 109 -40.15 21.55 -0.82
C PHE A 109 -39.52 22.71 -0.01
N MET A 110 -38.22 22.65 0.29
CA MET A 110 -37.46 23.73 0.95
C MET A 110 -36.86 24.75 -0.05
N GLY A 111 -37.18 24.66 -1.35
CA GLY A 111 -36.78 25.64 -2.38
C GLY A 111 -35.35 25.44 -2.92
N LEU A 112 -34.73 24.29 -2.71
CA LEU A 112 -33.45 23.94 -3.31
C LEU A 112 -33.64 23.12 -4.59
N ASP A 113 -32.83 23.40 -5.63
CA ASP A 113 -32.95 22.79 -6.95
C ASP A 113 -32.58 21.30 -6.92
N GLY A 114 -33.61 20.43 -6.93
CA GLY A 114 -33.43 18.98 -6.90
C GLY A 114 -33.10 18.33 -8.24
N GLN A 115 -33.13 19.06 -9.36
CA GLN A 115 -32.85 18.50 -10.69
C GLN A 115 -31.35 18.18 -10.85
N SER A 116 -30.46 18.99 -10.27
CA SER A 116 -29.04 18.73 -10.26
C SER A 116 -28.66 17.53 -9.39
N LEU A 117 -29.41 17.28 -8.31
CA LEU A 117 -29.20 16.09 -7.45
C LEU A 117 -29.66 14.80 -8.16
N SER A 118 -30.76 14.83 -8.91
CA SER A 118 -31.27 13.63 -9.59
C SER A 118 -30.34 13.09 -10.68
N SER A 119 -29.59 13.96 -11.36
CA SER A 119 -28.57 13.53 -12.34
C SER A 119 -27.34 12.87 -11.68
N GLN A 120 -26.97 13.31 -10.48
CA GLN A 120 -25.89 12.71 -9.71
C GLN A 120 -26.29 11.38 -9.04
N MET A 121 -27.59 11.17 -8.82
CA MET A 121 -28.12 9.91 -8.28
C MET A 121 -27.83 8.71 -9.18
N LYS A 122 -27.85 8.88 -10.51
CA LYS A 122 -27.46 7.81 -11.46
C LYS A 122 -26.03 7.31 -11.28
N LEU A 123 -25.13 8.17 -10.81
CA LEU A 123 -23.76 7.78 -10.48
C LEU A 123 -23.69 6.89 -9.23
N LEU A 124 -24.66 7.01 -8.33
CA LEU A 124 -24.74 6.23 -7.10
C LEU A 124 -25.41 4.86 -7.31
N GLU A 125 -26.24 4.69 -8.33
CA GLU A 125 -26.95 3.42 -8.61
C GLU A 125 -26.02 2.24 -8.80
N GLY A 126 -24.79 2.46 -9.32
CA GLY A 126 -23.78 1.45 -9.51
C GLY A 126 -22.94 1.11 -8.26
N LEU A 127 -23.05 1.88 -7.16
CA LEU A 127 -22.20 1.69 -5.99
C LEU A 127 -22.40 0.33 -5.29
N PRO A 128 -23.63 -0.18 -5.06
CA PRO A 128 -23.82 -1.47 -4.41
C PRO A 128 -23.21 -2.63 -5.19
N SER A 129 -23.38 -2.63 -6.52
CA SER A 129 -22.81 -3.65 -7.39
C SER A 129 -21.28 -3.56 -7.44
N ASN A 130 -20.71 -2.36 -7.47
CA ASN A 130 -19.26 -2.16 -7.45
C ASN A 130 -18.63 -2.65 -6.13
N ILE A 131 -19.27 -2.39 -4.99
CA ILE A 131 -18.83 -2.90 -3.68
C ILE A 131 -18.86 -4.43 -3.67
N GLY A 132 -19.95 -5.04 -4.14
CA GLY A 132 -20.06 -6.49 -4.28
C GLY A 132 -19.00 -7.08 -5.22
N ASN A 133 -18.76 -6.43 -6.35
CA ASN A 133 -17.73 -6.87 -7.32
C ASN A 133 -16.31 -6.79 -6.77
N ILE A 134 -16.00 -5.83 -5.89
CA ILE A 134 -14.69 -5.77 -5.21
C ILE A 134 -14.47 -7.01 -4.34
N ALA A 135 -15.50 -7.42 -3.58
CA ALA A 135 -15.42 -8.64 -2.78
C ALA A 135 -15.25 -9.90 -3.63
N ILE A 136 -16.06 -10.04 -4.70
CA ILE A 136 -15.94 -11.15 -5.64
C ILE A 136 -14.58 -11.12 -6.32
N GLY A 137 -14.08 -9.95 -6.73
CA GLY A 137 -12.76 -9.77 -7.33
C GLY A 137 -11.62 -10.23 -6.41
N PHE A 138 -11.73 -10.00 -5.10
CA PHE A 138 -10.77 -10.50 -4.13
C PHE A 138 -10.69 -12.03 -4.14
N PHE A 139 -11.85 -12.71 -4.11
CA PHE A 139 -11.89 -14.18 -4.15
C PHE A 139 -11.56 -14.75 -5.53
N SER A 140 -11.91 -14.11 -6.62
CA SER A 140 -11.59 -14.58 -7.97
C SER A 140 -10.10 -14.51 -8.30
N ASN A 141 -9.34 -13.66 -7.60
CA ASN A 141 -7.88 -13.56 -7.72
C ASN A 141 -7.11 -14.47 -6.74
N LEU A 142 -7.76 -15.47 -6.14
CA LEU A 142 -7.12 -16.40 -5.19
C LEU A 142 -5.85 -17.06 -5.74
N PHE A 143 -5.78 -17.35 -7.03
CA PHE A 143 -4.59 -17.93 -7.65
C PHE A 143 -3.39 -16.94 -7.58
N SER A 144 -3.61 -15.67 -7.86
CA SER A 144 -2.56 -14.64 -7.76
C SER A 144 -2.11 -14.44 -6.30
N LEU A 145 -3.05 -14.46 -5.36
CA LEU A 145 -2.76 -14.42 -3.93
C LEU A 145 -1.98 -15.66 -3.48
N PHE A 146 -2.35 -16.82 -3.97
CA PHE A 146 -1.64 -18.07 -3.68
C PHE A 146 -0.18 -18.00 -4.15
N ILE A 147 0.08 -17.52 -5.38
CA ILE A 147 1.45 -17.32 -5.88
C ILE A 147 2.21 -16.36 -4.98
N LEU A 148 1.60 -15.22 -4.60
CA LEU A 148 2.21 -14.26 -3.69
C LEU A 148 2.58 -14.91 -2.35
N PHE A 149 1.67 -15.67 -1.74
CA PHE A 149 1.94 -16.36 -0.48
C PHE A 149 3.04 -17.42 -0.62
N VAL A 150 3.04 -18.19 -1.70
CA VAL A 150 4.08 -19.21 -1.94
C VAL A 150 5.45 -18.56 -2.10
N ILE A 151 5.59 -17.53 -2.93
CA ILE A 151 6.87 -16.85 -3.12
C ILE A 151 7.32 -16.20 -1.79
N THR A 152 6.42 -15.52 -1.08
CA THR A 152 6.74 -14.89 0.20
C THR A 152 7.13 -15.92 1.27
N PHE A 153 6.50 -17.11 1.26
CA PHE A 153 6.86 -18.23 2.14
C PHE A 153 8.32 -18.67 1.92
N TYR A 154 8.70 -18.91 0.67
CA TYR A 154 10.07 -19.30 0.35
C TYR A 154 11.07 -18.18 0.68
N LEU A 155 10.74 -16.92 0.39
CA LEU A 155 11.58 -15.77 0.76
C LEU A 155 11.76 -15.67 2.28
N LEU A 156 10.68 -15.88 3.08
CA LEU A 156 10.74 -15.91 4.54
C LEU A 156 11.63 -17.06 5.04
N MET A 157 11.49 -18.25 4.47
CA MET A 157 12.29 -19.41 4.85
C MET A 157 13.78 -19.17 4.59
N GLU A 158 14.12 -18.57 3.45
CA GLU A 158 15.51 -18.32 3.03
C GLU A 158 16.11 -17.01 3.56
N ARG A 159 15.32 -16.17 4.22
CA ARG A 159 15.75 -14.83 4.65
C ARG A 159 17.05 -14.85 5.48
N ASN A 160 17.18 -15.81 6.39
CA ASN A 160 18.34 -15.93 7.25
C ASN A 160 19.60 -16.43 6.50
N ASN A 161 19.42 -17.00 5.30
CA ASN A 161 20.50 -17.55 4.48
C ASN A 161 20.99 -16.55 3.42
N PHE A 162 20.35 -15.38 3.25
CA PHE A 162 20.73 -14.40 2.23
C PHE A 162 22.18 -13.97 2.34
N ASP A 163 22.69 -13.74 3.54
CA ASP A 163 24.11 -13.40 3.76
C ASP A 163 25.06 -14.49 3.24
N HIS A 164 24.71 -15.75 3.45
CA HIS A 164 25.50 -16.88 2.96
C HIS A 164 25.53 -16.94 1.44
N TYR A 165 24.37 -16.77 0.79
CA TYR A 165 24.28 -16.75 -0.68
C TYR A 165 25.05 -15.57 -1.28
N LEU A 166 24.93 -14.38 -0.69
CA LEU A 166 25.67 -13.20 -1.15
C LEU A 166 27.19 -13.40 -1.02
N LYS A 167 27.66 -13.96 0.09
CA LYS A 167 29.08 -14.28 0.28
C LYS A 167 29.58 -15.27 -0.74
N LYS A 168 28.80 -16.29 -1.08
CA LYS A 168 29.14 -17.29 -2.10
C LYS A 168 29.18 -16.68 -3.51
N LEU A 169 28.28 -15.73 -3.83
CA LEU A 169 28.15 -15.15 -5.15
C LEU A 169 29.20 -14.07 -5.44
N PHE A 170 29.48 -13.20 -4.47
CA PHE A 170 30.32 -12.01 -4.63
C PHE A 170 31.75 -12.17 -4.07
N GLY A 171 32.08 -13.27 -3.39
CA GLY A 171 33.40 -13.55 -2.86
C GLY A 171 33.98 -12.40 -2.03
N ARG A 172 35.18 -11.90 -2.38
CA ARG A 172 35.85 -10.80 -1.66
C ARG A 172 35.09 -9.46 -1.63
N LYS A 173 34.11 -9.25 -2.52
CA LYS A 173 33.27 -8.04 -2.55
C LYS A 173 31.92 -8.23 -1.85
N SER A 174 31.74 -9.36 -1.16
CA SER A 174 30.49 -9.73 -0.50
C SER A 174 30.06 -8.75 0.59
N ASP A 175 31.01 -8.14 1.33
CA ASP A 175 30.68 -7.30 2.47
C ASP A 175 29.80 -6.11 2.08
N ARG A 176 30.11 -5.44 0.96
CA ARG A 176 29.25 -4.34 0.44
C ARG A 176 27.86 -4.82 0.04
N ALA A 177 27.77 -6.01 -0.57
CA ALA A 177 26.47 -6.56 -1.00
C ALA A 177 25.64 -6.99 0.22
N VAL A 178 26.27 -7.59 1.23
CA VAL A 178 25.63 -7.96 2.51
C VAL A 178 25.15 -6.70 3.24
N ASP A 179 26.00 -5.68 3.37
CA ASP A 179 25.64 -4.41 4.02
C ASP A 179 24.47 -3.72 3.31
N PHE A 180 24.48 -3.71 1.97
CA PHE A 180 23.39 -3.16 1.18
C PHE A 180 22.07 -3.89 1.44
N VAL A 181 22.07 -5.22 1.38
CA VAL A 181 20.86 -6.02 1.60
C VAL A 181 20.35 -5.86 3.03
N ASN A 182 21.24 -5.90 4.03
CA ASN A 182 20.87 -5.69 5.44
C ASN A 182 20.30 -4.29 5.68
N GLN A 183 20.88 -3.26 5.08
CA GLN A 183 20.34 -1.90 5.14
C GLN A 183 18.96 -1.81 4.49
N MET A 184 18.78 -2.40 3.32
CA MET A 184 17.49 -2.43 2.61
C MET A 184 16.42 -3.16 3.43
N GLN A 185 16.74 -4.34 3.99
CA GLN A 185 15.85 -5.11 4.86
C GLN A 185 15.42 -4.29 6.09
N THR A 186 16.38 -3.66 6.76
CA THR A 186 16.10 -2.83 7.94
C THR A 186 15.19 -1.65 7.60
N ARG A 187 15.43 -0.98 6.49
CA ARG A 187 14.62 0.19 6.07
C ARG A 187 13.20 -0.21 5.64
N LEU A 188 13.07 -1.27 4.85
CA LEU A 188 11.77 -1.79 4.42
C LEU A 188 10.97 -2.34 5.61
N GLY A 189 11.60 -3.08 6.51
CA GLY A 189 10.99 -3.59 7.73
C GLY A 189 10.52 -2.47 8.66
N SER A 190 11.35 -1.42 8.83
CA SER A 190 10.99 -0.24 9.62
C SER A 190 9.81 0.52 9.00
N TRP A 191 9.81 0.70 7.68
CA TRP A 191 8.68 1.33 6.96
C TRP A 191 7.41 0.52 7.13
N MET A 192 7.45 -0.80 6.92
CA MET A 192 6.27 -1.64 7.05
C MET A 192 5.73 -1.65 8.49
N SER A 193 6.60 -1.71 9.50
CA SER A 193 6.20 -1.63 10.90
C SER A 193 5.54 -0.29 11.22
N ALA A 194 6.07 0.80 10.67
CA ALA A 194 5.47 2.13 10.79
C ALA A 194 4.10 2.19 10.10
N GLN A 195 3.98 1.62 8.90
CA GLN A 195 2.72 1.58 8.15
C GLN A 195 1.65 0.78 8.89
N LEU A 196 1.98 -0.41 9.40
CA LEU A 196 1.06 -1.22 10.22
C LEU A 196 0.62 -0.47 11.48
N THR A 197 1.53 0.29 12.09
CA THR A 197 1.20 1.14 13.26
C THR A 197 0.24 2.26 12.88
N LEU A 198 0.44 2.91 11.73
CA LEU A 198 -0.49 3.92 11.20
C LEU A 198 -1.88 3.31 10.96
N MET A 199 -1.94 2.17 10.25
CA MET A 199 -3.19 1.44 9.99
C MET A 199 -3.97 1.15 11.29
N LEU A 200 -3.26 0.72 12.34
CA LEU A 200 -3.87 0.45 13.64
C LEU A 200 -4.39 1.73 14.31
N ILE A 201 -3.60 2.80 14.33
CA ILE A 201 -3.98 4.08 14.95
C ILE A 201 -5.19 4.68 14.24
N ILE A 202 -5.17 4.71 12.89
CA ILE A 202 -6.28 5.25 12.08
C ILE A 202 -7.55 4.41 12.32
N GLY A 203 -7.43 3.09 12.32
CA GLY A 203 -8.54 2.20 12.64
C GLY A 203 -9.14 2.48 14.02
N ILE A 204 -8.32 2.62 15.06
CA ILE A 204 -8.78 2.92 16.42
C ILE A 204 -9.44 4.31 16.48
N LEU A 205 -8.82 5.35 15.91
CA LEU A 205 -9.39 6.70 15.91
C LEU A 205 -10.73 6.74 15.17
N SER A 206 -10.83 6.06 14.04
CA SER A 206 -12.09 5.92 13.29
C SER A 206 -13.16 5.22 14.13
N TYR A 207 -12.82 4.11 14.78
CA TYR A 207 -13.76 3.36 15.62
C TYR A 207 -14.31 4.21 16.75
N VAL A 208 -13.43 4.84 17.52
CA VAL A 208 -13.81 5.68 18.66
C VAL A 208 -14.75 6.81 18.21
N GLY A 209 -14.39 7.51 17.13
CA GLY A 209 -15.24 8.61 16.65
C GLY A 209 -16.58 8.15 16.12
N TYR A 210 -16.60 7.13 15.27
CA TYR A 210 -17.87 6.61 14.73
C TYR A 210 -18.79 6.03 15.80
N LEU A 211 -18.20 5.41 16.84
CA LEU A 211 -18.96 4.91 17.98
C LEU A 211 -19.61 6.06 18.78
N ILE A 212 -18.85 7.13 19.08
CA ILE A 212 -19.35 8.30 19.81
C ILE A 212 -20.43 9.05 19.04
N ILE A 213 -20.24 9.17 17.72
CA ILE A 213 -21.19 9.86 16.81
C ILE A 213 -22.48 9.03 16.63
N GLY A 214 -22.45 7.73 16.91
CA GLY A 214 -23.58 6.82 16.71
C GLY A 214 -23.77 6.37 15.27
N VAL A 215 -22.67 6.26 14.50
CA VAL A 215 -22.72 5.72 13.13
C VAL A 215 -22.96 4.22 13.20
N ASN A 216 -23.96 3.73 12.46
CA ASN A 216 -24.16 2.29 12.30
C ASN A 216 -22.92 1.62 11.65
N TYR A 217 -22.61 0.40 12.09
CA TYR A 217 -21.45 -0.35 11.59
C TYR A 217 -20.08 0.33 11.84
N ALA A 218 -19.94 1.05 12.96
CA ALA A 218 -18.71 1.76 13.34
C ALA A 218 -17.47 0.87 13.26
N LEU A 219 -17.54 -0.39 13.76
CA LEU A 219 -16.41 -1.31 13.76
C LEU A 219 -16.00 -1.74 12.33
N PRO A 220 -16.90 -2.20 11.44
CA PRO A 220 -16.57 -2.47 10.04
C PRO A 220 -15.93 -1.29 9.30
N LEU A 221 -16.50 -0.09 9.46
CA LEU A 221 -15.97 1.12 8.83
C LEU A 221 -14.58 1.49 9.34
N ALA A 222 -14.34 1.32 10.63
CA ALA A 222 -13.05 1.59 11.25
C ALA A 222 -11.96 0.60 10.80
N ILE A 223 -12.31 -0.69 10.70
CA ILE A 223 -11.40 -1.71 10.15
C ILE A 223 -11.06 -1.38 8.71
N MET A 224 -12.05 -0.98 7.92
CA MET A 224 -11.84 -0.56 6.53
C MET A 224 -10.94 0.68 6.45
N ALA A 225 -11.15 1.69 7.31
CA ALA A 225 -10.27 2.86 7.39
C ALA A 225 -8.82 2.45 7.66
N GLY A 226 -8.60 1.57 8.64
CA GLY A 226 -7.28 1.04 8.96
C GLY A 226 -6.65 0.23 7.83
N ILE A 227 -7.39 -0.66 7.17
CA ILE A 227 -6.86 -1.46 6.04
C ILE A 227 -6.51 -0.58 4.84
N LEU A 228 -7.40 0.34 4.47
CA LEU A 228 -7.17 1.23 3.33
C LEU A 228 -6.04 2.23 3.58
N GLU A 229 -5.66 2.47 4.83
CA GLU A 229 -4.52 3.29 5.22
C GLU A 229 -3.17 2.68 4.81
N ILE A 230 -3.16 1.46 4.27
CA ILE A 230 -1.96 0.89 3.62
C ILE A 230 -1.45 1.81 2.49
N VAL A 231 -2.34 2.58 1.87
CA VAL A 231 -1.99 3.72 1.02
C VAL A 231 -2.29 5.00 1.81
N PRO A 232 -1.27 5.78 2.19
CA PRO A 232 -1.43 6.97 3.02
C PRO A 232 -2.54 7.91 2.53
N ASN A 233 -3.30 8.45 3.44
CA ASN A 233 -4.41 9.39 3.20
C ASN A 233 -5.66 8.82 2.51
N ILE A 234 -5.65 7.59 2.00
CA ILE A 234 -6.83 6.99 1.34
C ILE A 234 -7.81 6.43 2.37
N GLY A 235 -7.28 5.80 3.42
CA GLY A 235 -8.10 5.12 4.44
C GLY A 235 -9.17 6.01 5.06
N PRO A 236 -8.79 7.08 5.78
CA PRO A 236 -9.75 7.98 6.42
C PRO A 236 -10.69 8.65 5.42
N THR A 237 -10.21 9.00 4.23
CA THR A 237 -11.01 9.68 3.20
C THR A 237 -12.16 8.80 2.73
N ILE A 238 -11.87 7.57 2.29
CA ILE A 238 -12.92 6.65 1.80
C ILE A 238 -13.85 6.24 2.94
N ALA A 239 -13.28 5.91 4.10
CA ALA A 239 -14.06 5.49 5.25
C ALA A 239 -15.00 6.59 5.76
N SER A 240 -14.56 7.86 5.77
CA SER A 240 -15.40 8.98 6.20
C SER A 240 -16.54 9.29 5.24
N ILE A 241 -16.31 9.15 3.94
CA ILE A 241 -17.37 9.27 2.93
C ILE A 241 -18.44 8.21 3.18
N LEU A 242 -18.05 6.96 3.34
CA LEU A 242 -18.97 5.85 3.62
C LEU A 242 -19.67 6.00 4.98
N ALA A 243 -18.91 6.40 6.00
CA ALA A 243 -19.47 6.68 7.32
C ALA A 243 -20.47 7.84 7.29
N GLY A 244 -20.22 8.86 6.46
CA GLY A 244 -21.15 9.95 6.19
C GLY A 244 -22.45 9.44 5.57
N PHE A 245 -22.36 8.64 4.52
CA PHE A 245 -23.53 8.03 3.90
C PHE A 245 -24.34 7.19 4.89
N LEU A 246 -23.69 6.33 5.66
CA LEU A 246 -24.37 5.53 6.68
C LEU A 246 -24.90 6.40 7.83
N GLY A 247 -24.19 7.46 8.21
CA GLY A 247 -24.66 8.44 9.18
C GLY A 247 -25.94 9.15 8.75
N PHE A 248 -26.06 9.51 7.48
CA PHE A 248 -27.28 10.13 6.92
C PHE A 248 -28.50 9.22 6.97
N THR A 249 -28.33 7.90 7.00
CA THR A 249 -29.45 6.97 7.23
C THR A 249 -29.97 7.01 8.67
N VAL A 250 -29.14 7.44 9.63
CA VAL A 250 -29.53 7.64 11.04
C VAL A 250 -30.13 9.03 11.24
N SER A 251 -29.38 10.07 10.92
CA SER A 251 -29.82 11.46 10.92
C SER A 251 -28.89 12.35 10.10
N PRO A 252 -29.39 13.52 9.61
CA PRO A 252 -28.52 14.50 8.93
C PRO A 252 -27.32 14.93 9.77
N LEU A 253 -27.51 15.10 11.08
CA LEU A 253 -26.45 15.50 12.01
C LEU A 253 -25.37 14.40 12.12
N THR A 254 -25.76 13.13 12.26
CA THR A 254 -24.85 11.99 12.33
C THR A 254 -23.98 11.89 11.05
N GLY A 255 -24.58 12.08 9.88
CA GLY A 255 -23.85 12.07 8.62
C GLY A 255 -22.80 13.20 8.53
N ILE A 256 -23.20 14.43 8.85
CA ILE A 256 -22.29 15.58 8.86
C ILE A 256 -21.15 15.38 9.87
N LEU A 257 -21.45 14.93 11.08
CA LEU A 257 -20.45 14.68 12.12
C LEU A 257 -19.49 13.56 11.72
N ALA A 258 -19.96 12.51 11.04
CA ALA A 258 -19.10 11.42 10.57
C ALA A 258 -18.07 11.92 9.51
N ILE A 259 -18.51 12.75 8.56
CA ILE A 259 -17.61 13.39 7.58
C ILE A 259 -16.63 14.34 8.28
N ALA A 260 -17.12 15.18 9.19
CA ALA A 260 -16.29 16.12 9.95
C ALA A 260 -15.23 15.37 10.76
N TRP A 261 -15.59 14.25 11.39
CA TRP A 261 -14.65 13.40 12.11
C TRP A 261 -13.55 12.84 11.19
N GLY A 262 -13.91 12.39 9.97
CA GLY A 262 -12.93 11.97 8.97
C GLY A 262 -11.93 13.08 8.63
N ILE A 263 -12.38 14.33 8.49
CA ILE A 263 -11.51 15.48 8.30
C ILE A 263 -10.58 15.68 9.49
N VAL A 264 -11.09 15.55 10.72
CA VAL A 264 -10.27 15.63 11.93
C VAL A 264 -9.21 14.54 11.96
N ILE A 265 -9.57 13.28 11.65
CA ILE A 265 -8.60 12.18 11.56
C ILE A 265 -7.52 12.51 10.55
N GLN A 266 -7.89 12.99 9.35
CA GLN A 266 -6.95 13.37 8.29
C GLN A 266 -5.97 14.45 8.75
N GLN A 267 -6.46 15.45 9.49
CA GLN A 267 -5.60 16.51 10.04
C GLN A 267 -4.66 15.97 11.14
N LEU A 268 -5.16 15.10 12.02
CA LEU A 268 -4.35 14.43 13.04
C LEU A 268 -3.28 13.56 12.40
N GLU A 269 -3.64 12.79 11.37
CA GLU A 269 -2.72 11.95 10.60
C GLU A 269 -1.59 12.79 10.01
N ASN A 270 -1.94 13.80 9.19
CA ASN A 270 -0.96 14.58 8.44
C ASN A 270 -0.05 15.45 9.33
N ASN A 271 -0.58 15.99 10.42
CA ASN A 271 0.16 16.96 11.24
C ASN A 271 0.83 16.32 12.47
N LEU A 272 0.33 15.21 12.98
CA LEU A 272 0.82 14.62 14.23
C LEU A 272 1.33 13.17 14.07
N VAL A 273 0.53 12.29 13.45
CA VAL A 273 0.79 10.84 13.48
C VAL A 273 1.88 10.48 12.49
N VAL A 274 1.71 10.83 11.22
CA VAL A 274 2.69 10.55 10.15
C VAL A 274 4.05 11.16 10.44
N PRO A 275 4.20 12.46 10.81
CA PRO A 275 5.51 13.02 11.12
C PRO A 275 6.24 12.31 12.26
N LYS A 276 5.51 11.92 13.31
CA LYS A 276 6.13 11.23 14.46
C LYS A 276 6.58 9.82 14.13
N ILE A 277 5.79 9.07 13.35
CA ILE A 277 6.03 7.66 13.07
C ILE A 277 7.00 7.51 11.89
N MET A 278 6.71 8.14 10.76
CA MET A 278 7.50 7.97 9.53
C MET A 278 8.87 8.64 9.57
N LYS A 279 8.99 9.81 10.21
CA LYS A 279 10.30 10.45 10.39
C LYS A 279 11.26 9.56 11.19
N LYS A 280 10.75 8.87 12.22
CA LYS A 280 11.57 7.96 13.05
C LYS A 280 11.88 6.66 12.31
N ALA A 281 10.95 6.14 11.51
CA ALA A 281 11.09 4.87 10.84
C ALA A 281 11.96 4.94 9.58
N VAL A 282 11.80 5.98 8.77
CA VAL A 282 12.34 6.01 7.39
C VAL A 282 13.16 7.27 7.10
N GLY A 283 12.91 8.36 7.81
CA GLY A 283 13.63 9.62 7.64
C GLY A 283 13.32 10.39 6.35
N ILE A 284 12.25 10.00 5.62
CA ILE A 284 11.84 10.69 4.37
C ILE A 284 11.08 11.97 4.71
N HIS A 285 11.36 13.04 3.96
CA HIS A 285 10.61 14.29 4.11
C HIS A 285 9.16 14.12 3.59
N PRO A 286 8.14 14.65 4.27
CA PRO A 286 6.73 14.47 3.88
C PRO A 286 6.41 14.86 2.44
N LEU A 287 6.97 15.99 1.97
CA LEU A 287 6.80 16.43 0.58
C LEU A 287 7.29 15.37 -0.43
N MET A 288 8.46 14.75 -0.15
CA MET A 288 8.99 13.67 -0.99
C MET A 288 8.03 12.48 -1.04
N THR A 289 7.44 12.10 0.11
CA THR A 289 6.46 11.01 0.17
C THR A 289 5.26 11.28 -0.74
N ILE A 290 4.72 12.51 -0.73
CA ILE A 290 3.60 12.91 -1.59
C ILE A 290 3.99 12.79 -3.08
N VAL A 291 5.15 13.32 -3.47
CA VAL A 291 5.63 13.26 -4.86
C VAL A 291 5.83 11.81 -5.32
N ILE A 292 6.43 10.98 -4.47
CA ILE A 292 6.68 9.56 -4.77
C ILE A 292 5.36 8.81 -4.95
N ILE A 293 4.40 8.99 -4.04
CA ILE A 293 3.08 8.34 -4.12
C ILE A 293 2.31 8.82 -5.36
N ALA A 294 2.29 10.13 -5.64
CA ALA A 294 1.65 10.68 -6.83
C ALA A 294 2.26 10.13 -8.13
N THR A 295 3.59 10.03 -8.18
CA THR A 295 4.30 9.44 -9.33
C THR A 295 3.99 7.96 -9.47
N GLY A 296 4.05 7.19 -8.38
CA GLY A 296 3.71 5.76 -8.37
C GLY A 296 2.27 5.50 -8.79
N SER A 297 1.33 6.31 -8.30
CA SER A 297 -0.08 6.25 -8.68
C SER A 297 -0.29 6.46 -10.18
N LYS A 298 0.42 7.43 -10.77
CA LYS A 298 0.33 7.71 -12.21
C LYS A 298 0.89 6.58 -13.08
N ILE A 299 1.93 5.89 -12.60
CA ILE A 299 2.61 4.82 -13.36
C ILE A 299 1.90 3.48 -13.23
N GLY A 300 1.48 3.11 -12.02
CA GLY A 300 0.97 1.77 -11.71
C GLY A 300 -0.37 1.76 -10.95
N GLY A 301 -1.14 2.87 -10.98
CA GLY A 301 -2.42 2.97 -10.27
C GLY A 301 -2.26 2.76 -8.76
N ILE A 302 -3.23 2.10 -8.13
CA ILE A 302 -3.25 1.85 -6.69
C ILE A 302 -2.03 1.02 -6.25
N VAL A 303 -1.65 0.01 -7.03
CA VAL A 303 -0.49 -0.84 -6.72
C VAL A 303 0.82 -0.06 -6.82
N GLY A 304 0.91 0.85 -7.79
CA GLY A 304 2.04 1.77 -7.92
C GLY A 304 2.14 2.75 -6.76
N ALA A 305 1.03 3.30 -6.29
CA ALA A 305 0.99 4.15 -5.10
C ALA A 305 1.47 3.42 -3.84
N LEU A 306 1.00 2.18 -3.65
CA LEU A 306 1.34 1.33 -2.50
C LEU A 306 2.82 0.97 -2.48
N MET A 307 3.40 0.66 -3.64
CA MET A 307 4.82 0.27 -3.76
C MET A 307 5.77 1.44 -3.94
N ALA A 308 5.26 2.67 -4.07
CA ALA A 308 6.07 3.85 -4.35
C ALA A 308 7.14 4.12 -3.29
N VAL A 309 6.77 4.11 -2.01
CA VAL A 309 7.70 4.34 -0.90
C VAL A 309 8.72 3.19 -0.76
N PRO A 310 8.33 1.91 -0.76
CA PRO A 310 9.29 0.81 -0.81
C PRO A 310 10.30 0.90 -1.96
N LEU A 311 9.83 1.21 -3.18
CA LEU A 311 10.72 1.39 -4.33
C LEU A 311 11.71 2.53 -4.11
N TYR A 312 11.23 3.68 -3.62
CA TYR A 312 12.11 4.80 -3.28
C TYR A 312 13.19 4.39 -2.28
N LEU A 313 12.83 3.65 -1.22
CA LEU A 313 13.79 3.19 -0.21
C LEU A 313 14.86 2.29 -0.78
N VAL A 314 14.51 1.42 -1.73
CA VAL A 314 15.49 0.59 -2.45
C VAL A 314 16.42 1.46 -3.28
N PHE A 315 15.88 2.40 -4.09
CA PHE A 315 16.72 3.31 -4.89
C PHE A 315 17.64 4.17 -4.03
N GLU A 316 17.13 4.72 -2.93
CA GLU A 316 17.93 5.50 -1.99
C GLU A 316 19.02 4.64 -1.33
N SER A 317 18.74 3.38 -0.98
CA SER A 317 19.73 2.45 -0.44
C SER A 317 20.81 2.12 -1.46
N ILE A 318 20.46 1.94 -2.74
CA ILE A 318 21.43 1.79 -3.84
C ILE A 318 22.32 3.04 -3.94
N TYR A 319 21.69 4.23 -3.96
CA TYR A 319 22.44 5.48 -4.06
C TYR A 319 23.45 5.65 -2.90
N ILE A 320 23.01 5.39 -1.68
CA ILE A 320 23.88 5.49 -0.49
C ILE A 320 25.02 4.48 -0.54
N SER A 321 24.73 3.22 -0.91
CA SER A 321 25.74 2.15 -0.89
C SER A 321 26.78 2.25 -1.99
N PHE A 322 26.41 2.78 -3.16
CA PHE A 322 27.30 2.78 -4.33
C PHE A 322 27.86 4.13 -4.72
N PHE A 323 27.16 5.23 -4.38
CA PHE A 323 27.52 6.58 -4.85
C PHE A 323 27.91 7.54 -3.72
N LYS A 324 27.43 7.31 -2.51
CA LYS A 324 27.83 8.17 -1.39
C LYS A 324 29.12 7.63 -0.82
N GLU A 325 30.27 8.22 -1.19
CA GLU A 325 31.58 7.93 -0.60
C GLU A 325 31.50 7.99 0.92
N ASN A 326 32.19 7.04 1.56
CA ASN A 326 32.34 6.94 3.00
C ASN A 326 32.86 8.25 3.59
N THR A 327 31.96 9.15 3.96
CA THR A 327 32.32 10.20 4.92
C THR A 327 32.43 9.51 6.27
N PRO A 328 33.60 9.48 6.90
CA PRO A 328 33.77 8.82 8.21
C PRO A 328 32.76 9.48 9.17
N LYS A 329 32.00 8.62 9.87
CA LYS A 329 31.14 9.07 10.97
C LYS A 329 32.03 9.83 11.96
N LYS A 330 31.82 11.16 12.06
CA LYS A 330 32.31 11.96 13.20
C LYS A 330 31.52 11.63 14.43
#